data_df7d107ca24a88ae1bb691180c9d4854
#
_entry.id   df7d107ca24a88ae1bb691180c9d4854
#
_cell.length_a   1.000
_cell.length_b   1.000
_cell.length_c   1.000
_cell.angle_alpha   90.00
_cell.angle_beta   90.00
_cell.angle_gamma   90.00
#
_symmetry.space_group_name_H-M   'P 1'
#
loop_
_entity.id
_entity.type
_entity.pdbx_description
1 polymer ?
#
loop_
_entity_poly.entity_id
_entity_poly.type
_entity_poly.pdbx_seq_one_letter_code
_entity_poly.pdbx_strand_id
1 'polypeptide(L)'
;FFPSDWVWFEGVDGNGIVQLCGIRGLCDAHPDYQTGWGFMLPTQSLFDHYLNDDSYRQDVTIATVDELSSEITAAGGSCSPVVDLTQNNPIDYTGYFQEKYSNYKGYTGNNVNGGEPNLTKDANTYVIRYADVLLMLAEALHRGSGNDGQAMTYIDMVRERAAGPGDNTGGFKT
;
A
#
# COMPACT_ATOMS: atom_id res chain seq x y z
N PHE A 1 -13.93 -5.02 3.11
CA PHE A 1 -13.59 -6.39 2.74
C PHE A 1 -14.06 -6.61 1.31
N PHE A 2 -13.16 -6.51 0.36
CA PHE A 2 -13.48 -6.79 -1.04
C PHE A 2 -13.00 -8.21 -1.32
N PRO A 3 -13.86 -9.11 -1.79
CA PRO A 3 -13.41 -10.40 -2.30
C PRO A 3 -12.42 -10.18 -3.45
N SER A 4 -11.45 -11.08 -3.59
CA SER A 4 -10.45 -11.05 -4.66
C SER A 4 -11.06 -11.07 -6.06
N ASP A 5 -12.26 -11.59 -6.14
CA ASP A 5 -13.14 -11.61 -7.28
C ASP A 5 -14.22 -10.54 -7.09
N TRP A 6 -14.30 -9.65 -7.99
CA TRP A 6 -15.41 -8.70 -8.03
C TRP A 6 -16.67 -9.44 -8.42
N VAL A 7 -17.49 -9.73 -7.43
CA VAL A 7 -18.70 -10.56 -7.53
C VAL A 7 -19.73 -10.07 -8.57
N TRP A 8 -19.53 -8.85 -9.08
CA TRP A 8 -20.40 -8.25 -10.10
C TRP A 8 -20.03 -8.65 -11.53
N PHE A 9 -18.87 -9.25 -11.69
CA PHE A 9 -18.41 -9.76 -12.98
C PHE A 9 -18.30 -11.28 -12.87
N GLU A 10 -19.41 -11.93 -13.08
CA GLU A 10 -19.48 -13.38 -13.02
C GLU A 10 -18.43 -14.03 -13.92
N GLY A 11 -17.55 -14.84 -13.33
CA GLY A 11 -16.49 -15.53 -14.05
C GLY A 11 -15.19 -14.74 -14.27
N VAL A 12 -14.99 -13.65 -13.53
CA VAL A 12 -13.77 -12.83 -13.61
C VAL A 12 -12.90 -13.08 -12.39
N ASP A 13 -11.69 -13.58 -12.61
CA ASP A 13 -10.66 -13.73 -11.59
C ASP A 13 -9.77 -12.48 -11.56
N GLY A 14 -9.57 -11.89 -10.39
CA GLY A 14 -8.65 -10.78 -10.21
C GLY A 14 -9.14 -9.69 -9.26
N ASN A 15 -8.31 -8.68 -9.09
CA ASN A 15 -8.51 -7.62 -8.11
C ASN A 15 -8.36 -6.23 -8.73
N GLY A 16 -9.41 -5.44 -8.70
CA GLY A 16 -9.43 -4.07 -9.22
C GLY A 16 -8.90 -3.01 -8.24
N ILE A 17 -8.62 -3.36 -6.98
CA ILE A 17 -8.25 -2.38 -5.95
C ILE A 17 -7.02 -1.56 -6.32
N VAL A 18 -6.02 -2.19 -6.93
CA VAL A 18 -4.78 -1.52 -7.34
C VAL A 18 -5.01 -0.52 -8.49
N GLN A 19 -5.96 -0.80 -9.38
CA GLN A 19 -6.37 0.16 -10.40
C GLN A 19 -7.17 1.31 -9.80
N LEU A 20 -8.08 1.01 -8.86
CA LEU A 20 -8.89 2.02 -8.19
C LEU A 20 -8.03 2.97 -7.35
N CYS A 21 -7.10 2.44 -6.55
CA CYS A 21 -6.27 3.21 -5.63
C CYS A 21 -4.97 3.74 -6.27
N GLY A 22 -4.57 3.20 -7.42
CA GLY A 22 -3.34 3.58 -8.11
C GLY A 22 -3.29 5.06 -8.48
N ILE A 23 -2.10 5.59 -8.62
CA ILE A 23 -1.82 7.02 -8.83
C ILE A 23 -2.41 7.48 -10.16
N ARG A 24 -3.38 8.38 -10.12
CA ARG A 24 -4.02 8.91 -11.32
C ARG A 24 -3.14 9.97 -11.99
N GLY A 25 -2.92 9.80 -13.30
CA GLY A 25 -2.11 10.72 -14.08
C GLY A 25 -0.61 10.53 -13.90
N LEU A 26 -0.17 9.43 -13.28
CA LEU A 26 1.25 9.09 -13.18
C LEU A 26 1.85 8.91 -14.56
N CYS A 27 3.03 9.46 -14.77
CA CYS A 27 3.75 9.32 -16.02
C CYS A 27 4.31 7.90 -16.23
N ASP A 28 4.38 7.47 -17.49
CA ASP A 28 4.78 6.11 -17.86
C ASP A 28 6.27 5.81 -17.60
N ALA A 29 7.10 6.82 -17.34
CA ALA A 29 8.52 6.62 -17.04
C ALA A 29 8.79 6.16 -15.61
N HIS A 30 7.78 6.11 -14.73
CA HIS A 30 7.96 5.54 -13.39
C HIS A 30 8.42 4.09 -13.52
N PRO A 31 9.45 3.62 -12.76
CA PRO A 31 9.99 2.27 -12.94
C PRO A 31 8.98 1.17 -12.59
N ASP A 32 8.26 1.33 -11.50
CA ASP A 32 7.47 0.27 -10.88
C ASP A 32 5.97 0.42 -11.05
N TYR A 33 5.44 1.64 -11.11
CA TYR A 33 4.01 1.89 -11.15
C TYR A 33 3.52 2.36 -12.51
N GLN A 34 2.28 2.00 -12.82
CA GLN A 34 1.50 2.53 -13.93
C GLN A 34 0.32 3.36 -13.38
N THR A 35 -0.25 4.19 -14.23
CA THR A 35 -1.37 5.03 -13.83
C THR A 35 -2.56 4.22 -13.33
N GLY A 36 -3.26 4.75 -12.32
CA GLY A 36 -4.51 4.22 -11.79
C GLY A 36 -5.62 5.26 -11.85
N TRP A 37 -6.67 5.07 -11.03
CA TRP A 37 -7.84 5.95 -11.02
C TRP A 37 -7.84 6.96 -9.86
N GLY A 38 -6.94 6.84 -8.90
CA GLY A 38 -6.71 7.83 -7.84
C GLY A 38 -7.82 7.93 -6.80
N PHE A 39 -8.49 6.82 -6.47
CA PHE A 39 -9.45 6.80 -5.37
C PHE A 39 -8.76 6.57 -4.03
N MET A 40 -9.43 7.00 -2.94
CA MET A 40 -8.97 6.83 -1.56
C MET A 40 -7.58 7.41 -1.30
N LEU A 41 -7.36 8.65 -1.69
CA LEU A 41 -6.10 9.35 -1.46
C LEU A 41 -5.83 9.54 0.02
N PRO A 42 -4.58 9.37 0.49
CA PRO A 42 -4.18 9.70 1.86
C PRO A 42 -4.40 11.18 2.17
N THR A 43 -4.77 11.48 3.39
CA THR A 43 -4.93 12.86 3.86
C THR A 43 -3.64 13.39 4.49
N GLN A 44 -3.48 14.72 4.56
CA GLN A 44 -2.41 15.37 5.32
C GLN A 44 -2.39 14.85 6.77
N SER A 45 -3.57 14.71 7.40
CA SER A 45 -3.66 14.22 8.77
C SER A 45 -3.12 12.80 8.94
N LEU A 46 -3.32 11.93 7.93
CA LEU A 46 -2.71 10.59 7.97
C LEU A 46 -1.19 10.66 7.81
N PHE A 47 -0.70 11.48 6.89
CA PHE A 47 0.73 11.70 6.68
C PHE A 47 1.42 12.22 7.96
N ASP A 48 0.84 13.23 8.60
CA ASP A 48 1.34 13.82 9.84
C ASP A 48 1.23 12.88 11.05
N HIS A 49 0.38 11.86 10.96
CA HIS A 49 0.17 10.91 12.04
C HIS A 49 1.32 9.90 12.18
N TYR A 50 2.10 9.70 11.13
CA TYR A 50 3.29 8.87 11.24
C TYR A 50 4.31 9.55 12.13
N LEU A 51 4.76 8.83 13.16
CA LEU A 51 5.82 9.29 14.04
C LEU A 51 7.15 9.30 13.28
N ASN A 52 8.09 10.11 13.72
CA ASN A 52 9.43 10.17 13.10
C ASN A 52 10.12 8.80 13.07
N ASP A 53 9.80 7.93 14.02
CA ASP A 53 10.33 6.57 14.10
C ASP A 53 9.57 5.57 13.18
N ASP A 54 8.49 6.02 12.53
CA ASP A 54 7.65 5.24 11.60
C ASP A 54 7.90 5.62 10.12
N SER A 55 8.99 6.31 9.82
CA SER A 55 9.31 6.78 8.46
C SER A 55 9.29 5.63 7.44
N TYR A 56 9.85 4.49 7.78
CA TYR A 56 9.83 3.32 6.90
C TYR A 56 8.42 2.84 6.54
N ARG A 57 7.49 2.88 7.49
CA ARG A 57 6.09 2.53 7.20
C ARG A 57 5.37 3.63 6.41
N GLN A 58 5.72 4.89 6.64
CA GLN A 58 5.21 6.01 5.86
C GLN A 58 5.64 5.85 4.40
N ASP A 59 6.93 5.68 4.14
CA ASP A 59 7.53 5.57 2.81
C ASP A 59 6.90 4.44 1.97
N VAL A 60 6.61 3.29 2.58
CA VAL A 60 5.98 2.14 1.88
C VAL A 60 4.45 2.18 1.85
N THR A 61 3.84 3.25 2.33
CA THR A 61 2.38 3.37 2.40
C THR A 61 1.86 4.57 1.63
N ILE A 62 2.58 5.69 1.67
CA ILE A 62 2.19 6.98 1.10
C ILE A 62 3.32 7.49 0.23
N ALA A 63 3.03 7.77 -1.04
CA ALA A 63 3.95 8.42 -1.95
C ALA A 63 3.61 9.91 -2.10
N THR A 64 4.63 10.72 -2.26
CA THR A 64 4.55 12.13 -2.64
C THR A 64 5.03 12.35 -4.08
N VAL A 65 4.71 13.49 -4.67
CA VAL A 65 5.21 13.83 -6.03
C VAL A 65 6.73 13.89 -6.06
N ASP A 66 7.36 14.35 -4.98
CA ASP A 66 8.82 14.47 -4.90
C ASP A 66 9.50 13.09 -4.84
N GLU A 67 8.94 12.15 -4.09
CA GLU A 67 9.41 10.76 -4.05
C GLU A 67 9.28 10.09 -5.42
N LEU A 68 8.10 10.16 -6.05
CA LEU A 68 7.88 9.62 -7.39
C LEU A 68 8.85 10.22 -8.43
N SER A 69 9.13 11.54 -8.33
CA SER A 69 10.12 12.21 -9.17
C SER A 69 11.53 11.67 -8.96
N SER A 70 11.88 11.44 -7.70
CA SER A 70 13.20 10.91 -7.31
C SER A 70 13.39 9.48 -7.81
N GLU A 71 12.38 8.64 -7.72
CA GLU A 71 12.40 7.26 -8.22
C GLU A 71 12.54 7.19 -9.74
N ILE A 72 11.79 8.03 -10.47
CA ILE A 72 11.91 8.14 -11.93
C ILE A 72 13.33 8.55 -12.32
N THR A 73 13.88 9.55 -11.63
CA THR A 73 15.22 10.06 -11.90
C THR A 73 16.29 9.01 -11.58
N ALA A 74 16.15 8.30 -10.46
CA ALA A 74 17.06 7.23 -10.06
C ALA A 74 17.05 6.07 -11.07
N ALA A 75 15.93 5.81 -11.71
CA ALA A 75 15.78 4.83 -12.79
C ALA A 75 16.30 5.33 -14.16
N GLY A 76 16.81 6.57 -14.23
CA GLY A 76 17.30 7.18 -15.47
C GLY A 76 16.20 7.74 -16.38
N GLY A 77 14.97 7.83 -15.88
CA GLY A 77 13.83 8.42 -16.57
C GLY A 77 13.70 9.93 -16.30
N SER A 78 12.79 10.57 -17.02
CA SER A 78 12.39 11.95 -16.75
C SER A 78 10.94 12.17 -17.17
N CYS A 79 10.20 12.95 -16.38
CA CYS A 79 8.84 13.36 -16.68
C CYS A 79 8.58 14.80 -16.24
N SER A 80 7.78 15.48 -17.02
CA SER A 80 7.26 16.80 -16.63
C SER A 80 5.87 17.01 -17.25
N PRO A 81 4.81 16.98 -16.46
CA PRO A 81 4.76 16.69 -15.02
C PRO A 81 4.97 15.19 -14.68
N VAL A 82 5.39 14.92 -13.45
CA VAL A 82 5.48 13.56 -12.89
C VAL A 82 4.08 12.96 -12.70
N VAL A 83 3.16 13.78 -12.23
CA VAL A 83 1.73 13.46 -12.14
C VAL A 83 0.93 14.53 -12.85
N ASP A 84 0.16 14.14 -13.84
CA ASP A 84 -0.75 15.06 -14.55
C ASP A 84 -1.99 15.33 -13.69
N LEU A 85 -1.95 16.43 -12.95
CA LEU A 85 -3.03 16.84 -12.06
C LEU A 85 -4.30 17.28 -12.80
N THR A 86 -4.24 17.51 -14.11
CA THR A 86 -5.44 17.83 -14.90
C THR A 86 -6.38 16.65 -15.01
N GLN A 87 -5.86 15.43 -14.81
CA GLN A 87 -6.64 14.20 -14.77
C GLN A 87 -7.30 13.98 -13.41
N ASN A 88 -6.85 14.70 -12.37
CA ASN A 88 -7.38 14.58 -11.02
C ASN A 88 -8.46 15.66 -10.81
N ASN A 89 -9.48 15.33 -10.00
CA ASN A 89 -10.40 16.34 -9.52
C ASN A 89 -9.66 17.24 -8.51
N PRO A 90 -9.55 18.54 -8.73
CA PRO A 90 -8.82 19.45 -7.83
C PRO A 90 -9.36 19.45 -6.39
N ILE A 91 -10.62 19.05 -6.19
CA ILE A 91 -11.26 18.99 -4.88
C ILE A 91 -10.76 17.77 -4.07
N ASP A 92 -10.42 16.69 -4.76
CA ASP A 92 -10.04 15.42 -4.12
C ASP A 92 -8.52 15.26 -4.01
N TYR A 93 -7.74 16.12 -4.66
CA TYR A 93 -6.28 16.04 -4.66
C TYR A 93 -5.69 16.50 -3.32
N THR A 94 -5.06 15.58 -2.61
CA THR A 94 -4.48 15.83 -1.28
C THR A 94 -2.98 16.12 -1.30
N GLY A 95 -2.29 15.88 -2.40
CA GLY A 95 -0.82 15.91 -2.50
C GLY A 95 -0.15 14.58 -2.19
N TYR A 96 -0.93 13.60 -1.76
CA TYR A 96 -0.47 12.27 -1.33
C TYR A 96 -1.13 11.18 -2.14
N PHE A 97 -0.40 10.09 -2.38
CA PHE A 97 -0.89 8.94 -3.11
C PHE A 97 -0.71 7.67 -2.29
N GLN A 98 -1.57 6.69 -2.52
CA GLN A 98 -1.37 5.36 -1.95
C GLN A 98 -0.25 4.64 -2.69
N GLU A 99 0.76 4.18 -1.95
CA GLU A 99 1.81 3.32 -2.50
C GLU A 99 1.45 1.84 -2.31
N LYS A 100 0.98 1.48 -1.15
CA LYS A 100 0.68 0.10 -0.76
C LYS A 100 -0.28 -0.65 -1.69
N TYR A 101 -1.21 0.06 -2.32
CA TYR A 101 -2.15 -0.47 -3.31
C TYR A 101 -1.99 0.21 -4.66
N SER A 102 -0.80 0.70 -4.97
CA SER A 102 -0.48 1.26 -6.28
C SER A 102 -0.58 0.21 -7.38
N ASN A 103 -0.87 0.68 -8.59
CA ASN A 103 -0.99 -0.17 -9.76
C ASN A 103 0.40 -0.54 -10.28
N TYR A 104 0.95 -1.62 -9.75
CA TYR A 104 2.29 -2.09 -10.10
C TYR A 104 2.35 -2.57 -11.55
N LYS A 105 3.40 -2.23 -12.28
CA LYS A 105 3.58 -2.62 -13.69
C LYS A 105 3.64 -4.12 -13.92
N GLY A 106 4.05 -4.87 -12.89
CA GLY A 106 4.05 -6.33 -12.91
C GLY A 106 2.66 -6.96 -12.87
N TYR A 107 1.63 -6.21 -12.46
CA TYR A 107 0.27 -6.73 -12.44
C TYR A 107 -0.34 -6.73 -13.84
N THR A 108 -0.71 -7.90 -14.31
CA THR A 108 -1.38 -8.08 -15.60
C THR A 108 -2.88 -8.14 -15.41
N GLY A 109 -3.60 -7.47 -16.29
CA GLY A 109 -5.06 -7.60 -16.36
C GLY A 109 -5.46 -8.88 -17.07
N ASN A 110 -6.53 -9.49 -16.60
CA ASN A 110 -7.09 -10.70 -17.18
C ASN A 110 -8.43 -10.38 -17.83
N ASN A 111 -8.61 -10.77 -19.10
CA ASN A 111 -9.86 -10.64 -19.83
C ASN A 111 -10.51 -11.99 -20.15
N VAL A 112 -10.05 -13.06 -19.53
CA VAL A 112 -10.67 -14.37 -19.63
C VAL A 112 -12.11 -14.26 -19.11
N ASN A 113 -13.03 -14.89 -19.78
CA ASN A 113 -14.47 -14.82 -19.48
C ASN A 113 -15.11 -13.42 -19.58
N GLY A 114 -14.50 -12.49 -20.34
CA GLY A 114 -15.08 -11.18 -20.60
C GLY A 114 -14.80 -10.14 -19.50
N GLY A 115 -13.82 -10.39 -18.63
CA GLY A 115 -13.40 -9.43 -17.62
C GLY A 115 -12.77 -8.16 -18.19
N GLU A 116 -12.89 -7.06 -17.45
CA GLU A 116 -12.23 -5.80 -17.76
C GLU A 116 -10.78 -5.86 -17.22
N PRO A 117 -9.74 -5.82 -18.09
CA PRO A 117 -8.34 -5.99 -17.66
C PRO A 117 -7.89 -5.01 -16.57
N ASN A 118 -8.48 -3.83 -16.52
CA ASN A 118 -8.16 -2.85 -15.47
C ASN A 118 -8.72 -3.24 -14.10
N LEU A 119 -9.77 -4.04 -14.06
CA LEU A 119 -10.45 -4.45 -12.83
C LEU A 119 -10.10 -5.88 -12.39
N THR A 120 -9.38 -6.61 -13.22
CA THR A 120 -9.04 -8.02 -13.02
C THR A 120 -7.53 -8.25 -12.93
N LYS A 121 -6.85 -7.35 -12.23
CA LYS A 121 -5.40 -7.47 -12.01
C LYS A 121 -5.09 -8.69 -11.14
N ASP A 122 -3.98 -9.37 -11.42
CA ASP A 122 -3.46 -10.51 -10.66
C ASP A 122 -2.81 -10.13 -9.31
N ALA A 123 -3.23 -9.01 -8.76
CA ALA A 123 -2.82 -8.54 -7.44
C ALA A 123 -3.50 -9.35 -6.33
N ASN A 124 -2.71 -9.88 -5.42
CA ASN A 124 -3.22 -10.67 -4.29
C ASN A 124 -3.99 -9.81 -3.29
N THR A 125 -5.13 -10.31 -2.84
CA THR A 125 -5.88 -9.75 -1.71
C THR A 125 -5.53 -10.49 -0.44
N TYR A 126 -4.96 -9.77 0.52
CA TYR A 126 -4.58 -10.35 1.81
C TYR A 126 -5.79 -10.37 2.75
N VAL A 127 -6.31 -11.54 3.06
CA VAL A 127 -7.39 -11.73 4.05
C VAL A 127 -6.82 -11.75 5.47
N ILE A 128 -5.74 -12.51 5.68
CA ILE A 128 -5.00 -12.59 6.93
C ILE A 128 -3.52 -12.56 6.62
N ARG A 129 -2.76 -11.75 7.35
CA ARG A 129 -1.29 -11.71 7.25
C ARG A 129 -0.67 -12.31 8.51
N TYR A 130 0.57 -12.76 8.39
CA TYR A 130 1.29 -13.35 9.51
C TYR A 130 1.37 -12.41 10.73
N ALA A 131 1.49 -11.11 10.52
CA ALA A 131 1.43 -10.12 11.60
C ALA A 131 0.11 -10.16 12.38
N ASP A 132 -1.02 -10.36 11.69
CA ASP A 132 -2.33 -10.50 12.34
C ASP A 132 -2.38 -11.76 13.22
N VAL A 133 -1.79 -12.86 12.73
CA VAL A 133 -1.69 -14.11 13.51
C VAL A 133 -0.84 -13.91 14.77
N LEU A 134 0.29 -13.21 14.67
CA LEU A 134 1.16 -12.92 15.81
C LEU A 134 0.43 -12.04 16.85
N LEU A 135 -0.30 -11.03 16.43
CA LEU A 135 -1.06 -10.16 17.31
C LEU A 135 -2.22 -10.92 18.00
N MET A 136 -2.96 -11.73 17.25
CA MET A 136 -3.99 -12.60 17.84
C MET A 136 -3.42 -13.59 18.85
N LEU A 137 -2.24 -14.15 18.58
CA LEU A 137 -1.56 -15.05 19.51
C LEU A 137 -1.11 -14.31 20.77
N ALA A 138 -0.57 -13.11 20.63
CA ALA A 138 -0.18 -12.25 21.77
C ALA A 138 -1.39 -11.95 22.66
N GLU A 139 -2.52 -11.58 22.06
CA GLU A 139 -3.77 -11.33 22.80
C GLU A 139 -4.27 -12.61 23.51
N ALA A 140 -4.24 -13.75 22.84
CA ALA A 140 -4.68 -15.02 23.41
C ALA A 140 -3.80 -15.44 24.62
N LEU A 141 -2.50 -15.23 24.53
CA LEU A 141 -1.56 -15.52 25.63
C LEU A 141 -1.80 -14.59 26.83
N HIS A 142 -1.97 -13.31 26.58
CA HIS A 142 -2.26 -12.35 27.64
C HIS A 142 -3.58 -12.66 28.36
N ARG A 143 -4.66 -12.88 27.59
CA ARG A 143 -6.00 -13.12 28.16
C ARG A 143 -6.19 -14.53 28.73
N GLY A 144 -5.56 -15.54 28.14
CA GLY A 144 -5.80 -16.93 28.50
C GLY A 144 -4.90 -17.44 29.62
N SER A 145 -3.59 -17.22 29.51
CA SER A 145 -2.59 -17.76 30.43
C SER A 145 -1.88 -16.71 31.28
N GLY A 146 -2.06 -15.42 31.00
CA GLY A 146 -1.30 -14.33 31.62
C GLY A 146 0.20 -14.38 31.30
N ASN A 147 0.58 -15.02 30.20
CA ASN A 147 1.97 -15.10 29.78
C ASN A 147 2.38 -13.84 28.99
N ASP A 148 2.48 -12.72 29.69
CA ASP A 148 2.76 -11.41 29.12
C ASP A 148 4.15 -11.35 28.48
N GLY A 149 5.13 -12.05 29.01
CA GLY A 149 6.49 -12.09 28.45
C GLY A 149 6.51 -12.66 27.03
N GLN A 150 5.80 -13.77 26.81
CA GLN A 150 5.70 -14.37 25.47
C GLN A 150 4.79 -13.52 24.56
N ALA A 151 3.72 -12.95 25.08
CA ALA A 151 2.86 -12.04 24.33
C ALA A 151 3.64 -10.83 23.78
N MET A 152 4.47 -10.21 24.63
CA MET A 152 5.36 -9.10 24.22
C MET A 152 6.34 -9.51 23.14
N THR A 153 6.91 -10.71 23.19
CA THR A 153 7.80 -11.21 22.15
C THR A 153 7.14 -11.18 20.76
N TYR A 154 5.89 -11.60 20.65
CA TYR A 154 5.17 -11.57 19.38
C TYR A 154 4.80 -10.15 18.91
N ILE A 155 4.48 -9.25 19.85
CA ILE A 155 4.27 -7.84 19.56
C ILE A 155 5.56 -7.22 19.03
N ASP A 156 6.70 -7.51 19.66
CA ASP A 156 7.98 -6.96 19.27
C ASP A 156 8.42 -7.44 17.88
N MET A 157 8.15 -8.70 17.52
CA MET A 157 8.37 -9.16 16.13
C MET A 157 7.63 -8.32 15.09
N VAL A 158 6.40 -7.90 15.38
CA VAL A 158 5.62 -7.03 14.47
C VAL A 158 6.21 -5.61 14.46
N ARG A 159 6.64 -5.11 15.61
CA ARG A 159 7.28 -3.78 15.76
C ARG A 159 8.61 -3.71 15.02
N GLU A 160 9.50 -4.69 15.23
CA GLU A 160 10.80 -4.76 14.55
C GLU A 160 10.64 -4.74 13.03
N ARG A 161 9.67 -5.50 12.51
CA ARG A 161 9.37 -5.45 11.09
C ARG A 161 8.88 -4.06 10.64
N ALA A 162 8.09 -3.38 11.46
CA ALA A 162 7.54 -2.07 11.15
C ALA A 162 8.61 -0.97 11.13
N ALA A 163 9.66 -1.12 11.94
CA ALA A 163 10.80 -0.19 11.98
C ALA A 163 11.69 -0.26 10.73
N GLY A 164 11.59 -1.34 9.94
CA GLY A 164 12.35 -1.51 8.70
C GLY A 164 13.74 -2.14 8.90
N PRO A 165 14.41 -2.49 7.79
CA PRO A 165 15.73 -3.12 7.83
C PRO A 165 16.78 -2.13 8.33
N GLY A 166 17.48 -2.50 9.40
CA GLY A 166 18.58 -1.73 9.98
C GLY A 166 18.23 -0.91 11.21
N ASP A 167 16.99 -0.78 11.56
CA ASP A 167 16.58 -0.21 12.84
C ASP A 167 16.44 -1.31 13.90
N ASN A 168 17.56 -1.62 14.56
CA ASN A 168 17.57 -2.56 15.68
C ASN A 168 17.17 -1.91 17.01
N THR A 169 16.65 -0.69 17.00
CA THR A 169 16.42 0.04 18.25
C THR A 169 15.14 -0.39 18.95
N GLY A 170 14.39 -1.38 18.39
CA GLY A 170 13.13 -1.87 18.98
C GLY A 170 12.12 -0.71 19.19
N GLY A 171 12.21 0.28 18.38
CA GLY A 171 11.98 1.66 18.72
C GLY A 171 10.56 2.12 18.63
N PHE A 172 9.65 1.51 19.35
CA PHE A 172 8.52 2.32 19.82
C PHE A 172 8.87 2.81 21.22
N LYS A 173 9.35 4.05 21.30
CA LYS A 173 9.44 4.74 22.58
C LYS A 173 8.05 4.80 23.18
N THR A 174 7.95 4.31 24.40
CA THR A 174 6.79 4.45 25.29
C THR A 174 6.50 5.91 25.58
#